data_8962fc91e41445b973364853c7e480d0
#
_entry.id   8962fc91e41445b973364853c7e480d0
#
_cell.length_a   1.000
_cell.length_b   1.000
_cell.length_c   1.000
_cell.angle_alpha   90.00
_cell.angle_beta   90.00
_cell.angle_gamma   90.00
#
_symmetry.space_group_name_H-M   'P 1'
#
loop_
_entity.id
_entity.type
_entity.pdbx_description
1 polymer ?
#
loop_
_entity_poly.entity_id
_entity_poly.type
_entity_poly.pdbx_seq_one_letter_code
_entity_poly.pdbx_strand_id
1 'polypeptide(L)'
;MSPDHHPLTVTSASEDTIIGFLGQSVTLPCQYSSWSQSRNSMCWGRGSCPGSKCNGELLRTDGTRTISRKSGKYTLWGSIRLGDVSLTISNTNQDDSGVYCCRIEVPGWFNDVKKTVRLELRRGEERAGLNG
;
A
#
# COMPACT_ATOMS: atom_id res chain seq x y z
N MET A 1 -32.06 -5.67 5.55
CA MET A 1 -31.64 -5.57 5.71
C MET A 1 -31.16 -5.03 5.63
N SER A 2 -31.17 -4.97 5.77
CA SER A 2 -30.64 -4.56 5.86
C SER A 2 -30.10 -4.12 5.72
N PRO A 3 -30.08 -4.07 5.87
CA PRO A 3 -29.43 -3.50 5.73
C PRO A 3 -28.92 -2.97 5.61
N ASP A 4 -29.07 -2.94 5.77
CA ASP A 4 -28.55 -2.45 5.76
C ASP A 4 -28.02 -1.93 5.62
N HIS A 5 -28.16 -1.86 5.66
CA HIS A 5 -27.54 -1.46 5.44
C HIS A 5 -26.86 -0.79 5.30
N HIS A 6 -26.91 -0.60 5.34
CA HIS A 6 -26.16 0.04 5.24
C HIS A 6 -25.30 0.67 4.96
N PRO A 7 -25.07 0.90 5.10
CA PRO A 7 -24.30 1.56 4.61
C PRO A 7 -23.34 1.90 4.49
N LEU A 8 -23.36 1.79 4.87
CA LEU A 8 -22.51 2.05 4.80
C LEU A 8 -21.53 2.41 4.56
N THR A 9 -21.58 2.49 4.77
CA THR A 9 -20.84 2.83 4.51
C THR A 9 -19.84 3.05 4.22
N VAL A 10 -19.92 3.08 4.48
CA VAL A 10 -19.14 3.35 4.15
C VAL A 10 -18.09 3.61 3.93
N THR A 11 -17.95 3.58 4.14
CA THR A 11 -17.15 3.85 3.86
C THR A 11 -16.10 4.07 3.43
N SER A 12 -16.54 3.98 3.32
CA SER A 12 -15.62 4.54 2.95
C SER A 12 -14.22 4.45 3.09
N ALA A 13 -13.79 4.31 4.02
CA ALA A 13 -12.36 4.31 4.15
C ALA A 13 -11.85 3.12 3.42
N SER A 14 -11.03 3.32 2.44
CA SER A 14 -10.47 2.18 1.76
C SER A 14 -9.29 1.68 2.57
N GLU A 15 -9.53 0.63 3.32
CA GLU A 15 -8.49 -0.08 4.02
C GLU A 15 -8.59 -1.54 3.65
N ASP A 16 -7.57 -2.04 2.95
CA ASP A 16 -7.46 -3.44 2.60
C ASP A 16 -6.63 -4.15 3.66
N THR A 17 -6.97 -5.39 3.96
CA THR A 17 -6.13 -6.25 4.80
C THR A 17 -5.54 -7.32 3.91
N ILE A 18 -4.22 -7.40 3.92
CA ILE A 18 -3.47 -8.38 3.15
C ILE A 18 -2.82 -9.34 4.12
N ILE A 19 -3.00 -10.64 3.87
CA ILE A 19 -2.40 -11.69 4.69
C ILE A 19 -1.21 -12.25 3.93
N GLY A 20 -0.05 -12.25 4.58
CA GLY A 20 1.16 -12.84 4.04
C GLY A 20 1.77 -13.81 5.03
N PHE A 21 2.89 -14.42 4.65
CA PHE A 21 3.56 -15.41 5.49
C PHE A 21 5.00 -15.00 5.71
N LEU A 22 5.45 -15.14 6.95
CA LEU A 22 6.78 -14.75 7.38
C LEU A 22 7.86 -15.38 6.49
N GLY A 23 8.83 -14.59 6.11
CA GLY A 23 9.94 -15.01 5.27
C GLY A 23 9.66 -14.93 3.78
N GLN A 24 8.42 -14.71 3.38
CA GLN A 24 8.04 -14.63 1.97
C GLN A 24 7.83 -13.18 1.55
N SER A 25 7.82 -12.94 0.25
CA SER A 25 7.46 -11.64 -0.27
C SER A 25 5.96 -11.44 -0.21
N VAL A 26 5.54 -10.21 -0.03
CA VAL A 26 4.12 -9.85 -0.05
C VAL A 26 3.94 -8.57 -0.86
N THR A 27 2.83 -8.48 -1.58
CA THR A 27 2.54 -7.29 -2.36
C THR A 27 1.31 -6.60 -1.77
N LEU A 28 1.46 -5.32 -1.45
CA LEU A 28 0.39 -4.48 -0.95
C LEU A 28 -0.20 -3.72 -2.14
N PRO A 29 -1.49 -3.89 -2.43
CA PRO A 29 -2.08 -3.30 -3.64
C PRO A 29 -2.27 -1.80 -3.51
N CYS A 30 -1.94 -1.08 -4.57
CA CYS A 30 -2.28 0.33 -4.70
C CYS A 30 -2.27 0.69 -6.18
N GLN A 31 -3.43 1.05 -6.70
CA GLN A 31 -3.57 1.41 -8.11
C GLN A 31 -4.34 2.71 -8.23
N TYR A 32 -3.93 3.53 -9.16
CA TYR A 32 -4.58 4.80 -9.43
C TYR A 32 -4.81 4.95 -10.93
N SER A 33 -6.05 4.75 -11.36
CA SER A 33 -6.38 4.69 -12.78
C SER A 33 -6.23 6.02 -13.50
N SER A 34 -6.25 7.13 -12.78
CA SER A 34 -6.12 8.46 -13.36
C SER A 34 -4.68 8.98 -13.36
N TRP A 35 -3.71 8.08 -13.23
CA TRP A 35 -2.29 8.45 -13.16
C TRP A 35 -1.85 9.24 -14.39
N SER A 36 -1.17 10.36 -14.14
CA SER A 36 -0.55 11.17 -15.18
C SER A 36 0.95 11.24 -14.91
N GLN A 37 1.75 10.86 -15.91
CA GLN A 37 3.19 10.81 -15.75
C GLN A 37 3.79 12.17 -15.43
N SER A 38 3.19 13.25 -15.95
CA SER A 38 3.72 14.59 -15.75
C SER A 38 3.19 15.26 -14.49
N ARG A 39 2.15 14.73 -13.88
CA ARG A 39 1.45 15.43 -12.79
C ARG A 39 1.40 14.65 -11.48
N ASN A 40 1.62 13.35 -11.52
CA ASN A 40 1.52 12.52 -10.32
C ASN A 40 2.88 12.03 -9.85
N SER A 41 2.95 11.81 -8.58
CA SER A 41 4.04 11.15 -7.89
C SER A 41 3.40 10.41 -6.73
N MET A 42 4.15 9.62 -5.99
CA MET A 42 3.57 8.94 -4.84
C MET A 42 4.65 8.56 -3.84
N CYS A 43 4.22 8.23 -2.63
CA CYS A 43 5.09 7.62 -1.63
C CYS A 43 4.34 6.52 -0.89
N TRP A 44 5.11 5.56 -0.40
CA TRP A 44 4.67 4.57 0.58
C TRP A 44 5.27 4.92 1.93
N GLY A 45 4.46 4.84 2.98
CA GLY A 45 4.91 5.09 4.33
C GLY A 45 4.42 4.03 5.31
N ARG A 46 4.95 4.06 6.52
CA ARG A 46 4.50 3.21 7.62
C ARG A 46 3.47 3.97 8.44
N GLY A 47 2.43 3.23 8.87
CA GLY A 47 1.36 3.81 9.65
C GLY A 47 0.30 4.47 8.81
N SER A 48 -0.61 5.17 9.46
CA SER A 48 -1.70 5.87 8.79
C SER A 48 -1.15 6.99 7.92
N CYS A 49 -1.93 7.38 6.91
CA CYS A 49 -1.56 8.51 6.07
C CYS A 49 -1.67 9.80 6.87
N PRO A 50 -0.58 10.58 6.94
CA PRO A 50 -0.62 11.86 7.64
C PRO A 50 -1.30 12.93 6.79
N GLY A 51 -1.33 14.15 7.31
CA GLY A 51 -1.92 15.28 6.59
C GLY A 51 -1.18 15.62 5.31
N SER A 52 0.13 15.35 5.25
CA SER A 52 0.93 15.59 4.05
C SER A 52 2.09 14.61 4.03
N LYS A 53 2.55 14.27 2.83
CA LYS A 53 3.70 13.39 2.61
C LYS A 53 3.45 12.01 3.21
N CYS A 54 4.50 11.30 3.56
CA CYS A 54 4.42 9.98 4.16
C CYS A 54 5.25 9.95 5.43
N ASN A 55 4.74 9.28 6.47
CA ASN A 55 5.52 9.00 7.68
C ASN A 55 6.38 7.77 7.43
N GLY A 56 7.61 7.79 7.97
CA GLY A 56 8.51 6.65 7.82
C GLY A 56 8.60 6.21 6.38
N GLU A 57 8.90 7.13 5.50
CA GLU A 57 8.85 6.89 4.06
C GLU A 57 9.70 5.70 3.66
N LEU A 58 9.08 4.76 2.95
CA LEU A 58 9.71 3.52 2.51
C LEU A 58 10.20 3.61 1.07
N LEU A 59 9.47 4.35 0.25
CA LEU A 59 9.72 4.41 -1.18
C LEU A 59 8.98 5.62 -1.75
N ARG A 60 9.60 6.26 -2.76
CA ARG A 60 9.00 7.41 -3.43
C ARG A 60 9.23 7.30 -4.92
N THR A 61 8.23 7.73 -5.69
CA THR A 61 8.33 7.76 -7.16
C THR A 61 8.07 9.16 -7.67
N ASP A 62 8.60 9.43 -8.87
CA ASP A 62 8.06 10.51 -9.70
C ASP A 62 6.96 9.89 -10.60
N GLY A 63 6.63 10.53 -11.70
CA GLY A 63 5.54 10.06 -12.55
C GLY A 63 5.85 8.78 -13.32
N THR A 64 7.10 8.37 -13.40
CA THR A 64 7.51 7.27 -14.27
C THR A 64 8.32 6.19 -13.59
N ARG A 65 9.00 6.50 -12.49
CA ARG A 65 9.91 5.53 -11.86
C ARG A 65 10.13 5.82 -10.38
N THR A 66 10.67 4.81 -9.69
CA THR A 66 11.10 4.96 -8.31
C THR A 66 12.32 5.87 -8.25
N ILE A 67 12.27 6.88 -7.37
CA ILE A 67 13.38 7.83 -7.21
C ILE A 67 14.11 7.65 -5.89
N SER A 68 13.50 7.01 -4.90
CA SER A 68 14.20 6.70 -3.65
C SER A 68 13.56 5.51 -2.98
N ARG A 69 14.36 4.72 -2.27
CA ARG A 69 13.92 3.59 -1.47
C ARG A 69 14.71 3.58 -0.16
N LYS A 70 14.03 3.23 0.92
CA LYS A 70 14.70 3.06 2.20
C LYS A 70 15.70 1.91 2.15
N SER A 71 15.36 0.85 1.42
CA SER A 71 16.24 -0.30 1.23
C SER A 71 15.76 -1.10 0.02
N GLY A 72 16.55 -2.09 -0.39
CA GLY A 72 16.17 -3.00 -1.46
C GLY A 72 15.00 -3.91 -1.11
N LYS A 73 14.58 -3.90 0.14
CA LYS A 73 13.43 -4.68 0.61
C LYS A 73 12.12 -4.22 -0.04
N TYR A 74 12.05 -2.96 -0.48
CA TYR A 74 10.84 -2.34 -1.01
C TYR A 74 10.98 -2.09 -2.49
N THR A 75 10.04 -2.62 -3.29
CA THR A 75 10.11 -2.54 -4.75
C THR A 75 8.72 -2.37 -5.34
N LEU A 76 8.62 -1.63 -6.44
CA LEU A 76 7.41 -1.57 -7.25
C LEU A 76 7.69 -2.35 -8.53
N TRP A 77 6.95 -3.45 -8.74
CA TRP A 77 7.13 -4.28 -9.93
C TRP A 77 6.15 -3.94 -11.03
N GLY A 78 5.07 -3.23 -10.71
CA GLY A 78 4.07 -2.84 -11.68
C GLY A 78 4.50 -1.66 -12.52
N SER A 79 3.66 -1.30 -13.49
CA SER A 79 3.92 -0.16 -14.34
C SER A 79 3.47 1.13 -13.67
N ILE A 80 4.43 1.89 -13.15
CA ILE A 80 4.15 3.17 -12.51
C ILE A 80 3.45 4.10 -13.50
N ARG A 81 3.87 4.08 -14.76
CA ARG A 81 3.29 4.93 -15.80
C ARG A 81 1.78 4.70 -15.97
N LEU A 82 1.31 3.52 -15.63
CA LEU A 82 -0.11 3.17 -15.71
C LEU A 82 -0.80 3.25 -14.35
N GLY A 83 -0.09 3.71 -13.32
CA GLY A 83 -0.67 3.91 -12.00
C GLY A 83 -0.66 2.69 -11.11
N ASP A 84 0.07 1.63 -11.48
CA ASP A 84 0.23 0.48 -10.59
C ASP A 84 1.43 0.74 -9.71
N VAL A 85 1.17 1.21 -8.50
CA VAL A 85 2.20 1.53 -7.53
C VAL A 85 2.11 0.61 -6.32
N SER A 86 1.67 -0.63 -6.56
CA SER A 86 1.64 -1.67 -5.53
C SER A 86 3.04 -1.94 -5.01
N LEU A 87 3.17 -2.12 -3.69
CA LEU A 87 4.46 -2.27 -3.03
C LEU A 87 4.74 -3.74 -2.74
N THR A 88 5.88 -4.23 -3.18
CA THR A 88 6.35 -5.55 -2.79
C THR A 88 7.39 -5.41 -1.69
N ILE A 89 7.17 -6.12 -0.59
CA ILE A 89 8.07 -6.20 0.55
C ILE A 89 8.67 -7.60 0.51
N SER A 90 9.98 -7.69 0.37
CA SER A 90 10.63 -9.00 0.28
C SER A 90 11.09 -9.48 1.65
N ASN A 91 11.16 -10.79 1.80
CA ASN A 91 11.73 -11.44 2.98
C ASN A 91 11.13 -10.87 4.27
N THR A 92 9.81 -10.98 4.40
CA THR A 92 9.08 -10.35 5.50
C THR A 92 9.42 -10.97 6.84
N ASN A 93 9.39 -10.12 7.88
CA ASN A 93 9.54 -10.54 9.26
C ASN A 93 8.42 -9.92 10.10
N GLN A 94 8.37 -10.27 11.38
CA GLN A 94 7.28 -9.86 12.25
C GLN A 94 7.13 -8.34 12.33
N ASP A 95 8.25 -7.61 12.24
CA ASP A 95 8.21 -6.16 12.31
C ASP A 95 7.56 -5.51 11.11
N ASP A 96 7.38 -6.26 10.01
CA ASP A 96 6.72 -5.74 8.82
C ASP A 96 5.20 -5.73 8.95
N SER A 97 4.63 -6.42 9.92
CA SER A 97 3.18 -6.39 10.15
C SER A 97 2.75 -5.00 10.56
N GLY A 98 1.55 -4.62 10.14
CA GLY A 98 0.96 -3.36 10.56
C GLY A 98 0.37 -2.58 9.39
N VAL A 99 0.25 -1.28 9.59
CA VAL A 99 -0.45 -0.39 8.67
C VAL A 99 0.54 0.34 7.79
N TYR A 100 0.16 0.46 6.51
CA TYR A 100 0.94 1.15 5.49
C TYR A 100 0.07 2.18 4.79
N CYS A 101 0.69 3.28 4.38
CA CYS A 101 0.00 4.33 3.62
C CYS A 101 0.56 4.40 2.21
N CYS A 102 -0.35 4.30 1.22
CA CYS A 102 -0.05 4.61 -0.18
C CYS A 102 -0.65 5.99 -0.46
N ARG A 103 0.22 6.96 -0.74
CA ARG A 103 -0.24 8.34 -0.98
C ARG A 103 0.09 8.74 -2.40
N ILE A 104 -0.96 8.98 -3.19
CA ILE A 104 -0.83 9.50 -4.56
C ILE A 104 -0.92 11.01 -4.48
N GLU A 105 0.14 11.69 -4.90
CA GLU A 105 0.19 13.15 -4.89
C GLU A 105 -0.44 13.70 -6.16
N VAL A 106 -1.47 14.50 -5.97
CA VAL A 106 -2.24 15.09 -7.06
C VAL A 106 -2.14 16.61 -6.93
N PRO A 107 -1.82 17.33 -8.02
CA PRO A 107 -1.71 18.78 -7.95
C PRO A 107 -2.98 19.44 -7.41
N GLY A 108 -2.81 20.50 -6.63
CA GLY A 108 -3.91 21.22 -6.02
C GLY A 108 -3.85 21.12 -4.51
N TRP A 109 -4.88 21.68 -3.87
CA TRP A 109 -4.96 21.71 -2.40
C TRP A 109 -5.81 20.54 -1.92
N PHE A 110 -5.25 19.74 -1.02
CA PHE A 110 -5.98 18.65 -0.35
C PHE A 110 -6.56 17.63 -1.33
N ASN A 111 -5.86 17.41 -2.45
CA ASN A 111 -6.35 16.52 -3.51
C ASN A 111 -5.70 15.14 -3.47
N ASP A 112 -4.74 14.91 -2.59
CA ASP A 112 -4.01 13.66 -2.59
C ASP A 112 -4.94 12.49 -2.30
N VAL A 113 -4.70 11.38 -3.01
CA VAL A 113 -5.44 10.15 -2.80
C VAL A 113 -4.66 9.31 -1.82
N LYS A 114 -5.32 8.89 -0.75
CA LYS A 114 -4.68 8.14 0.33
C LYS A 114 -5.36 6.79 0.46
N LYS A 115 -4.57 5.73 0.46
CA LYS A 115 -5.07 4.37 0.64
C LYS A 115 -4.30 3.73 1.78
N THR A 116 -5.04 3.16 2.73
CA THR A 116 -4.46 2.49 3.88
C THR A 116 -4.52 0.99 3.62
N VAL A 117 -3.38 0.31 3.83
CA VAL A 117 -3.29 -1.14 3.65
C VAL A 117 -2.73 -1.71 4.94
N ARG A 118 -3.41 -2.72 5.48
CA ARG A 118 -2.95 -3.43 6.66
C ARG A 118 -2.33 -4.75 6.25
N LEU A 119 -1.13 -5.02 6.73
CA LEU A 119 -0.44 -6.28 6.49
C LEU A 119 -0.46 -7.12 7.75
N GLU A 120 -0.99 -8.33 7.63
CA GLU A 120 -0.98 -9.31 8.69
C GLU A 120 -0.09 -10.47 8.27
N LEU A 121 0.95 -10.75 9.03
CA LEU A 121 1.89 -11.81 8.71
C LEU A 121 1.67 -12.99 9.63
N ARG A 122 1.64 -14.18 9.07
CA ARG A 122 1.42 -15.43 9.77
C ARG A 122 2.60 -16.36 9.56
N ARG A 123 2.72 -17.33 10.44
CA ARG A 123 3.78 -18.34 10.33
C ARG A 123 3.43 -19.38 9.28
N GLY A 124 4.46 -19.98 8.70
CA GLY A 124 4.27 -21.05 7.73
C GLY A 124 3.53 -22.25 8.29
N GLU A 125 3.68 -22.54 9.59
CA GLU A 125 2.95 -23.63 10.23
C GLU A 125 1.45 -23.43 10.14
N GLU A 126 0.98 -22.19 10.30
CA GLU A 126 -0.44 -21.90 10.17
C GLU A 126 -0.93 -22.18 8.76
N ARG A 127 -0.11 -21.86 7.77
CA ARG A 127 -0.42 -22.15 6.38
C ARG A 127 -0.48 -23.64 6.13
N ALA A 128 0.48 -24.38 6.64
CA ALA A 128 0.52 -25.83 6.51
C ALA A 128 -0.68 -26.45 7.20
N GLY A 129 -1.06 -25.94 8.38
CA GLY A 129 -2.21 -26.43 9.12
C GLY A 129 -3.50 -26.23 8.35
N LEU A 130 -3.62 -25.16 7.62
CA LEU A 130 -4.82 -24.90 6.80
C LEU A 130 -4.93 -25.87 5.64
N ASN A 131 -3.82 -26.37 5.17
CA ASN A 131 -3.79 -27.30 4.04
C ASN A 131 -3.82 -28.75 4.45
N GLY A 132 -3.59 -29.01 5.71
CA GLY A 132 -3.56 -30.33 6.26
C GLY A 132 -4.93 -30.82 6.65
#